data_984f8b36b3805d74162b147fb55ce190
#
_entry.id   984f8b36b3805d74162b147fb55ce190
#
_cell.length_a   1.000
_cell.length_b   1.000
_cell.length_c   1.000
_cell.angle_alpha   90.00
_cell.angle_beta   90.00
_cell.angle_gamma   90.00
#
_symmetry.space_group_name_H-M   'P 1'
#
loop_
_entity.id
_entity.type
_entity.pdbx_description
1 polymer ?
#
loop_
_entity_poly.entity_id
_entity_poly.type
_entity_poly.pdbx_seq_one_letter_code
_entity_poly.pdbx_strand_id
1 'polypeptide(L)' 'MARSKPTITYKKKDEIAIISMNRPEYNNAQNGKMTYDLDKAFKRAVDDDGVKVIVLKGNGKHFSAGHDI' A
#
# COMPACT_ATOMS: atom_id res chain seq x y z
N MET A 1 -6.30 -15.23 19.10
CA MET A 1 -5.79 -13.87 19.02
C MET A 1 -5.97 -13.32 17.60
N ALA A 2 -6.63 -12.21 17.48
CA ALA A 2 -6.81 -11.59 16.18
C ALA A 2 -5.51 -10.90 15.73
N ARG A 3 -5.14 -11.10 14.49
CA ARG A 3 -4.01 -10.39 13.92
C ARG A 3 -4.47 -9.09 13.34
N SER A 4 -3.65 -8.06 13.50
CA SER A 4 -3.89 -6.82 12.78
C SER A 4 -3.72 -7.06 11.28
N LYS A 5 -4.68 -6.58 10.52
CA LYS A 5 -4.63 -6.63 9.07
C LYS A 5 -3.56 -5.65 8.59
N PRO A 6 -2.70 -6.03 7.64
CA PRO A 6 -1.71 -5.08 7.12
C PRO A 6 -2.40 -3.92 6.43
N THR A 7 -1.91 -2.70 6.65
CA THR A 7 -2.46 -1.50 6.01
C THR A 7 -2.01 -1.36 4.56
N ILE A 8 -0.87 -1.96 4.23
CA ILE A 8 -0.28 -1.94 2.90
C ILE A 8 0.09 -3.36 2.53
N THR A 9 -0.21 -3.74 1.30
CA THR A 9 0.27 -5.00 0.74
C THR A 9 1.22 -4.72 -0.42
N TYR A 10 2.18 -5.60 -0.63
CA TYR A 10 3.17 -5.48 -1.68
C TYR A 10 3.20 -6.78 -2.48
N LYS A 11 3.10 -6.65 -3.78
CA LYS A 11 3.15 -7.81 -4.66
C LYS A 11 4.01 -7.45 -5.88
N LYS A 12 4.91 -8.34 -6.24
CA LYS A 12 5.72 -8.17 -7.45
C LYS A 12 5.25 -9.18 -8.48
N LYS A 13 4.99 -8.71 -9.69
CA LYS A 13 4.68 -9.56 -10.83
C LYS A 13 5.51 -9.07 -12.00
N ASP A 14 6.39 -9.93 -12.51
CA ASP A 14 7.34 -9.57 -13.57
C ASP A 14 8.15 -8.33 -13.14
N GLU A 15 8.07 -7.24 -13.87
CA GLU A 15 8.80 -6.01 -13.57
C GLU A 15 7.92 -4.96 -12.87
N ILE A 16 6.74 -5.37 -12.40
CA ILE A 16 5.75 -4.47 -11.81
C ILE A 16 5.64 -4.73 -10.32
N ALA A 17 5.81 -3.70 -9.51
CA ALA A 17 5.51 -3.75 -8.08
C ALA A 17 4.11 -3.17 -7.88
N ILE A 18 3.23 -3.93 -7.24
CA ILE A 18 1.86 -3.52 -6.96
C ILE A 18 1.75 -3.27 -5.47
N ILE A 19 1.53 -2.01 -5.12
CA ILE A 19 1.38 -1.57 -3.73
C ILE A 19 -0.09 -1.25 -3.52
N SER A 20 -0.72 -1.94 -2.58
CA SER A 20 -2.16 -1.77 -2.33
C SER A 20 -2.40 -1.18 -0.95
N MET A 21 -3.23 -0.15 -0.90
CA MET A 21 -3.75 0.39 0.36
C MET A 21 -4.87 -0.52 0.83
N ASN A 22 -4.78 -1.00 2.06
CA ASN A 22 -5.66 -2.05 2.56
C ASN A 22 -6.43 -1.61 3.82
N ARG A 23 -7.10 -0.47 3.72
CA ARG A 23 -8.04 0.01 4.73
C ARG A 23 -9.40 0.30 4.08
N PRO A 24 -10.00 -0.70 3.38
CA PRO A 24 -11.26 -0.47 2.67
C PRO A 24 -12.41 -0.07 3.60
N GLU A 25 -12.40 -0.53 4.84
CA GLU A 25 -13.39 -0.18 5.86
C GLU A 25 -13.33 1.30 6.26
N TYR A 26 -12.25 1.99 5.94
CA TYR A 26 -12.06 3.42 6.16
C TYR A 26 -11.83 4.16 4.83
N ASN A 27 -12.26 3.55 3.72
CA ASN A 27 -12.08 4.10 2.37
C ASN A 27 -10.60 4.42 2.07
N ASN A 28 -9.69 3.61 2.62
CA ASN A 28 -8.25 3.77 2.48
C ASN A 28 -7.73 5.13 2.96
N ALA A 29 -8.41 5.71 3.97
CA ALA A 29 -7.91 6.92 4.61
C ALA A 29 -6.56 6.62 5.27
N GLN A 30 -5.60 7.51 5.10
CA GLN A 30 -4.23 7.31 5.56
C GLN A 30 -4.05 7.71 7.00
N ASN A 31 -3.58 6.78 7.83
CA ASN A 31 -3.15 7.06 9.20
C ASN A 31 -1.63 6.96 9.29
N GLY A 32 -1.07 7.20 10.47
CA GLY A 32 0.37 7.19 10.67
C GLY A 32 1.03 5.86 10.30
N LYS A 33 0.40 4.74 10.71
CA LYS A 33 0.93 3.42 10.40
C LYS A 33 0.91 3.14 8.90
N MET A 34 -0.19 3.49 8.23
CA MET A 34 -0.33 3.30 6.80
C MET A 34 0.69 4.13 6.02
N THR A 35 0.89 5.37 6.43
CA THR A 35 1.87 6.26 5.80
C THR A 35 3.28 5.68 5.93
N TYR A 36 3.62 5.19 7.12
CA TYR A 36 4.91 4.56 7.36
C TYR A 36 5.09 3.31 6.50
N ASP A 37 4.07 2.45 6.47
CA ASP A 37 4.11 1.21 5.69
C ASP A 37 4.18 1.50 4.19
N LEU A 38 3.49 2.52 3.74
CA LEU A 38 3.51 2.93 2.33
C LEU A 38 4.91 3.41 1.92
N ASP A 39 5.55 4.21 2.76
CA ASP A 39 6.90 4.68 2.51
C ASP A 39 7.89 3.50 2.41
N LYS A 40 7.77 2.53 3.30
CA LYS A 40 8.60 1.33 3.27
C LYS A 40 8.38 0.52 1.98
N ALA A 41 7.14 0.42 1.54
CA ALA A 41 6.80 -0.32 0.32
C ALA A 41 7.40 0.36 -0.92
N PHE A 42 7.31 1.67 -1.00
CA PHE A 42 7.92 2.42 -2.09
C PHE A 42 9.43 2.26 -2.09
N LYS A 43 10.06 2.36 -0.94
CA LYS A 43 11.51 2.19 -0.83
C LYS A 43 11.93 0.79 -1.29
N ARG A 44 11.17 -0.23 -0.90
CA ARG A 44 11.42 -1.60 -1.34
C ARG A 44 11.37 -1.72 -2.85
N ALA A 45 10.37 -1.11 -3.47
CA ALA A 45 10.21 -1.14 -4.92
C ALA A 45 11.35 -0.39 -5.64
N VAL A 46 11.72 0.77 -5.14
CA VAL A 46 12.80 1.58 -5.72
C VAL A 46 14.14 0.86 -5.62
N ASP A 47 14.37 0.16 -4.51
CA ASP A 47 15.63 -0.55 -4.29
C ASP A 47 15.72 -1.88 -5.06
N ASP A 48 14.64 -2.32 -5.67
CA ASP A 48 14.61 -3.57 -6.44
C ASP A 48 14.89 -3.28 -7.92
N ASP A 49 16.06 -3.69 -8.39
CA ASP A 49 16.48 -3.47 -9.77
C ASP A 49 15.56 -4.14 -10.79
N GLY A 50 14.83 -5.17 -10.37
CA GLY A 50 13.88 -5.88 -11.24
C GLY A 50 12.56 -5.15 -11.41
N VAL A 51 12.31 -4.08 -10.63
CA VAL A 51 11.06 -3.32 -10.73
C VAL A 51 11.24 -2.14 -11.66
N LYS A 52 10.42 -2.07 -12.70
CA LYS A 52 10.43 -0.99 -13.69
C LYS A 52 9.20 -0.09 -13.58
N VAL A 53 8.12 -0.61 -13.00
CA VAL A 53 6.86 0.12 -12.86
C VAL A 53 6.32 -0.11 -11.45
N ILE A 54 5.83 0.94 -10.82
CA ILE A 54 5.16 0.87 -9.51
C ILE A 54 3.71 1.24 -9.73
N VAL A 55 2.80 0.34 -9.33
CA VAL A 55 1.36 0.58 -9.37
C VAL A 55 0.88 0.76 -7.94
N LEU A 56 0.22 1.86 -7.67
CA LEU A 56 -0.43 2.11 -6.39
C LEU A 56 -1.93 1.98 -6.57
N LYS A 57 -2.57 1.16 -5.76
CA LYS A 57 -4.02 0.96 -5.83
C LYS A 57 -4.62 0.93 -4.44
N GLY A 58 -5.93 1.12 -4.36
CA GLY A 58 -6.68 1.00 -3.12
C GLY A 58 -7.60 -0.21 -3.18
N ASN A 59 -7.64 -1.00 -2.12
CA ASN A 59 -8.60 -2.09 -2.00
C ASN A 59 -9.96 -1.52 -1.65
N GLY A 60 -11.03 -2.18 -2.13
CA GLY A 60 -12.39 -1.74 -1.89
C GLY A 60 -12.87 -0.74 -2.94
N LYS A 61 -13.89 0.04 -2.59
CA LYS A 61 -14.58 0.94 -3.53
C LYS A 61 -13.82 2.23 -3.83
N HIS A 62 -12.95 2.66 -2.93
CA HIS A 62 -12.29 3.94 -3.03
C HIS A 62 -10.78 3.78 -3.03
N PHE A 63 -10.10 4.59 -3.83
CA PHE A 63 -8.65 4.61 -3.82
C PHE A 63 -8.14 5.11 -2.47
N SER A 64 -8.50 6.31 -2.08
CA SER A 64 -8.17 6.87 -0.78
C SER A 64 -9.12 8.01 -0.46
N ALA A 65 -9.55 8.10 0.81
CA ALA A 65 -10.35 9.23 1.29
C ALA A 65 -9.47 10.41 1.75
N GLY A 66 -8.15 10.27 1.64
CA GLY A 66 -7.21 11.28 2.10
C GLY A 66 -6.63 10.96 3.45
N HIS A 67 -6.09 11.98 4.11
CA HIS A 67 -5.42 11.78 5.39
C HIS A 67 -6.45 11.61 6.52
N ASP A 68 -6.21 10.64 7.38
CA ASP A 68 -7.05 10.36 8.54
C ASP A 68 -6.64 11.29 9.69
N ILE A 69 -7.50 12.22 10.02
CA ILE A 69 -7.25 13.21 11.08
C ILE A 69 -7.97 12.88 12.38
#